data_75afeda8d6df911133804a23217afbf9
#
_entry.id   75afeda8d6df911133804a23217afbf9
#
_cell.length_a   1.000
_cell.length_b   1.000
_cell.length_c   1.000
_cell.angle_alpha   90.00
_cell.angle_beta   90.00
_cell.angle_gamma   90.00
#
_symmetry.space_group_name_H-M   'P 1'
#
loop_
_entity.id
_entity.type
_entity.pdbx_description
1 polymer ?
#
loop_
_entity_poly.entity_id
_entity_poly.type
_entity_poly.pdbx_seq_one_letter_code
_entity_poly.pdbx_strand_id
1 'polypeptide(L)'
;MKTKILITGCCGYVGNAMVLDLLKRKKEFDVRVTSRIEKMVDHPEVSCFCCEPFEERPNLREALEGVDVVVHASALEKANHGTPVEISTLQRIFVLGSVYLAQAAAQAGVKRFVFLSTIEVDGEVTPPGKKFYADSVPRPKLALGKTMLAAEREVRKIAEESKMELVIVRCPMVYGPECSNLFRAVQLMVQFCLPLPLGSTGDNERSLVSIDNLVDFLRCVSVHEKAANEVFLVSDGQDLSTLQIFKLLARTGHRPCMLWPFPKKLLSLFNSYIGRRTWGEFFFESRVEDITKNRLLLNWSPPISVEEAFARSWYKKEKLSVRKEEG
;
A
#
# COMPACT_ATOMS: atom_id res chain seq x y z
N MET A 1 26.74 11.40 -5.34
CA MET A 1 25.60 12.34 -5.31
C MET A 1 24.47 11.69 -4.54
N LYS A 2 23.60 12.46 -3.84
CA LYS A 2 22.40 11.91 -3.24
C LYS A 2 21.33 11.73 -4.30
N THR A 3 20.53 10.66 -4.21
CA THR A 3 19.34 10.50 -5.07
C THR A 3 18.24 11.44 -4.59
N LYS A 4 17.79 12.35 -5.45
CA LYS A 4 16.64 13.22 -5.14
C LYS A 4 15.35 12.49 -5.39
N ILE A 5 14.56 12.30 -4.33
CA ILE A 5 13.33 11.53 -4.37
C ILE A 5 12.13 12.40 -3.96
N LEU A 6 11.11 12.44 -4.82
CA LEU A 6 9.84 13.09 -4.52
C LEU A 6 8.83 12.03 -4.09
N ILE A 7 8.27 12.17 -2.89
CA ILE A 7 7.21 11.31 -2.38
C ILE A 7 5.90 12.06 -2.40
N THR A 8 4.91 11.53 -3.08
CA THR A 8 3.54 12.03 -3.03
C THR A 8 2.71 11.21 -2.05
N GLY A 9 1.68 11.81 -1.45
CA GLY A 9 0.90 11.13 -0.42
C GLY A 9 1.66 11.00 0.91
N CYS A 10 2.56 11.93 1.22
CA CYS A 10 3.38 11.94 2.43
C CYS A 10 2.57 11.97 3.73
N CYS A 11 1.32 12.43 3.69
CA CYS A 11 0.39 12.44 4.83
C CYS A 11 -0.31 11.10 5.03
N GLY A 12 -0.29 10.23 4.02
CA GLY A 12 -0.86 8.89 4.06
C GLY A 12 0.02 7.91 4.84
N TYR A 13 -0.53 6.74 5.11
CA TYR A 13 0.12 5.71 5.92
C TYR A 13 1.47 5.25 5.36
N VAL A 14 1.52 4.98 4.05
CA VAL A 14 2.74 4.51 3.37
C VAL A 14 3.71 5.67 3.12
N GLY A 15 3.21 6.78 2.59
CA GLY A 15 4.07 7.94 2.27
C GLY A 15 4.79 8.49 3.50
N ASN A 16 4.08 8.61 4.63
CA ASN A 16 4.69 9.04 5.90
C ASN A 16 5.80 8.07 6.36
N ALA A 17 5.54 6.78 6.31
CA ALA A 17 6.53 5.77 6.68
C ALA A 17 7.76 5.80 5.77
N MET A 18 7.55 6.02 4.45
CA MET A 18 8.63 6.15 3.47
C MET A 18 9.52 7.36 3.76
N VAL A 19 8.92 8.54 4.05
CA VAL A 19 9.69 9.73 4.43
C VAL A 19 10.55 9.48 5.66
N LEU A 20 9.97 8.87 6.71
CA LEU A 20 10.69 8.54 7.94
C LEU A 20 11.86 7.57 7.72
N ASP A 21 11.70 6.57 6.85
CA ASP A 21 12.78 5.64 6.51
C ASP A 21 13.90 6.34 5.76
N LEU A 22 13.57 7.16 4.75
CA LEU A 22 14.57 7.86 3.96
C LEU A 22 15.35 8.91 4.80
N LEU A 23 14.72 9.54 5.77
CA LEU A 23 15.39 10.45 6.69
C LEU A 23 16.48 9.76 7.53
N LYS A 24 16.29 8.49 7.87
CA LYS A 24 17.36 7.68 8.52
C LYS A 24 18.56 7.46 7.59
N ARG A 25 18.39 7.68 6.29
CA ARG A 25 19.38 7.48 5.21
C ARG A 25 19.74 8.78 4.49
N LYS A 26 19.75 9.88 5.20
CA LYS A 26 19.98 11.23 4.68
C LYS A 26 21.31 11.44 3.92
N LYS A 27 22.25 10.51 4.04
CA LYS A 27 23.49 10.53 3.26
C LYS A 27 23.28 10.04 1.82
N GLU A 28 22.25 9.23 1.60
CA GLU A 28 21.94 8.59 0.33
C GLU A 28 20.83 9.32 -0.43
N PHE A 29 19.88 9.93 0.30
CA PHE A 29 18.68 10.53 -0.26
C PHE A 29 18.54 12.02 0.10
N ASP A 30 18.00 12.77 -0.87
CA ASP A 30 17.48 14.13 -0.71
C ASP A 30 15.94 14.04 -0.87
N VAL A 31 15.22 14.27 0.24
CA VAL A 31 13.79 13.96 0.31
C VAL A 31 12.93 15.18 0.06
N ARG A 32 12.07 15.08 -0.93
CA ARG A 32 11.02 16.05 -1.22
C ARG A 32 9.65 15.42 -1.06
N VAL A 33 8.68 16.24 -0.69
CA VAL A 33 7.29 15.80 -0.57
C VAL A 33 6.34 16.81 -1.18
N THR A 34 5.19 16.31 -1.67
CA THR A 34 4.06 17.19 -1.99
C THR A 34 2.96 17.01 -0.96
N SER A 35 2.34 18.10 -0.55
CA SER A 35 1.21 18.13 0.36
C SER A 35 0.15 19.12 -0.11
N ARG A 36 -1.11 18.86 0.23
CA ARG A 36 -2.22 19.79 0.03
C ARG A 36 -2.29 20.87 1.11
N ILE A 37 -1.58 20.68 2.20
CA ILE A 37 -1.55 21.58 3.36
C ILE A 37 -0.14 22.14 3.47
N GLU A 38 -0.05 23.47 3.58
CA GLU A 38 1.21 24.16 3.72
C GLU A 38 1.93 23.74 5.01
N LYS A 39 3.25 23.49 4.91
CA LYS A 39 4.10 23.06 6.05
C LYS A 39 3.62 21.84 6.79
N MET A 40 2.91 20.94 6.13
CA MET A 40 2.41 19.71 6.76
C MET A 40 3.52 18.79 7.28
N VAL A 41 4.69 18.83 6.64
CA VAL A 41 5.89 18.14 7.11
C VAL A 41 6.87 19.22 7.59
N ASP A 42 7.00 19.34 8.91
CA ASP A 42 7.94 20.27 9.54
C ASP A 42 9.21 19.50 9.96
N HIS A 43 10.12 19.32 8.99
CA HIS A 43 11.40 18.67 9.21
C HIS A 43 12.48 19.37 8.39
N PRO A 44 13.62 19.80 9.00
CA PRO A 44 14.63 20.61 8.33
C PRO A 44 15.31 19.94 7.13
N GLU A 45 15.24 18.63 7.04
CA GLU A 45 15.85 17.84 5.96
C GLU A 45 14.81 17.36 4.92
N VAL A 46 13.57 17.91 4.92
CA VAL A 46 12.51 17.60 3.95
C VAL A 46 12.06 18.88 3.28
N SER A 47 12.17 18.93 1.97
CA SER A 47 11.57 20.03 1.19
C SER A 47 10.09 19.72 0.93
N CYS A 48 9.21 20.48 1.55
CA CYS A 48 7.76 20.32 1.41
C CYS A 48 7.20 21.35 0.43
N PHE A 49 6.52 20.88 -0.62
CA PHE A 49 5.87 21.69 -1.64
C PHE A 49 4.36 21.59 -1.49
N CYS A 50 3.70 22.70 -1.22
CA CYS A 50 2.26 22.77 -1.19
C CYS A 50 1.71 22.82 -2.61
N CYS A 51 0.74 21.99 -2.93
CA CYS A 51 0.08 21.99 -4.22
C CYS A 51 -1.37 21.51 -4.10
N GLU A 52 -2.21 21.99 -5.01
CA GLU A 52 -3.57 21.49 -5.21
C GLU A 52 -3.56 20.00 -5.57
N PRO A 53 -4.70 19.31 -5.46
CA PRO A 53 -4.83 17.92 -5.92
C PRO A 53 -4.35 17.77 -7.38
N PHE A 54 -3.69 16.67 -7.70
CA PHE A 54 -3.09 16.48 -9.04
C PHE A 54 -4.13 16.48 -10.17
N GLU A 55 -5.36 16.09 -9.90
CA GLU A 55 -6.46 16.21 -10.85
C GLU A 55 -6.84 17.65 -11.21
N GLU A 56 -6.45 18.63 -10.40
CA GLU A 56 -6.59 20.07 -10.66
C GLU A 56 -5.39 20.67 -11.42
N ARG A 57 -4.42 19.83 -11.78
CA ARG A 57 -3.22 20.17 -12.55
C ARG A 57 -2.36 21.31 -11.95
N PRO A 58 -1.91 21.17 -10.69
CA PRO A 58 -1.10 22.18 -10.03
C PRO A 58 0.26 22.36 -10.70
N ASN A 59 0.90 23.53 -10.50
CA ASN A 59 2.27 23.71 -10.94
C ASN A 59 3.26 22.91 -10.09
N LEU A 60 3.86 21.88 -10.68
CA LEU A 60 4.80 20.98 -10.01
C LEU A 60 6.28 21.26 -10.36
N ARG A 61 6.57 22.35 -11.07
CA ARG A 61 7.91 22.65 -11.58
C ARG A 61 8.97 22.67 -10.48
N GLU A 62 8.73 23.39 -9.40
CA GLU A 62 9.68 23.50 -8.28
C GLU A 62 9.84 22.15 -7.54
N ALA A 63 8.73 21.45 -7.31
CA ALA A 63 8.75 20.16 -6.63
C ALA A 63 9.54 19.10 -7.41
N LEU A 64 9.51 19.16 -8.75
CA LEU A 64 10.14 18.19 -9.65
C LEU A 64 11.53 18.61 -10.14
N GLU A 65 12.00 19.84 -9.85
CA GLU A 65 13.28 20.32 -10.34
C GLU A 65 14.47 19.46 -9.88
N GLY A 66 15.12 18.80 -10.83
CA GLY A 66 16.28 17.92 -10.59
C GLY A 66 15.95 16.69 -9.75
N VAL A 67 14.67 16.27 -9.67
CA VAL A 67 14.25 15.01 -9.04
C VAL A 67 14.68 13.83 -9.90
N ASP A 68 15.34 12.85 -9.30
CA ASP A 68 15.71 11.61 -9.98
C ASP A 68 14.57 10.59 -9.99
N VAL A 69 13.84 10.48 -8.87
CA VAL A 69 12.81 9.45 -8.67
C VAL A 69 11.55 10.06 -8.07
N VAL A 70 10.39 9.70 -8.61
CA VAL A 70 9.08 9.98 -8.00
C VAL A 70 8.52 8.68 -7.43
N VAL A 71 8.12 8.69 -6.16
CA VAL A 71 7.34 7.60 -5.54
C VAL A 71 5.91 8.11 -5.34
N HIS A 72 5.01 7.60 -6.16
CA HIS A 72 3.60 7.95 -6.10
C HIS A 72 2.85 7.00 -5.17
N ALA A 73 2.76 7.37 -3.90
CA ALA A 73 2.09 6.61 -2.84
C ALA A 73 0.74 7.23 -2.43
N SER A 74 0.07 7.91 -3.35
CA SER A 74 -1.25 8.48 -3.08
C SER A 74 -2.28 7.38 -2.94
N ALA A 75 -2.80 7.21 -1.73
CA ALA A 75 -3.89 6.31 -1.42
C ALA A 75 -5.17 7.09 -1.12
N LEU A 76 -6.30 6.52 -1.45
CA LEU A 76 -7.59 7.02 -1.01
C LEU A 76 -7.84 6.55 0.43
N GLU A 77 -7.51 7.39 1.37
CA GLU A 77 -7.81 7.14 2.79
C GLU A 77 -9.32 6.86 2.99
N LYS A 78 -10.18 7.55 2.24
CA LYS A 78 -11.64 7.38 2.28
C LYS A 78 -12.14 6.05 1.69
N ALA A 79 -11.45 5.45 0.73
CA ALA A 79 -11.86 4.15 0.17
C ALA A 79 -11.65 3.00 1.17
N ASN A 80 -10.73 3.17 2.12
CA ASN A 80 -10.44 2.18 3.16
C ASN A 80 -11.49 2.12 4.28
N HIS A 81 -12.37 3.11 4.38
CA HIS A 81 -13.37 3.19 5.46
C HIS A 81 -14.72 2.53 5.14
N GLY A 82 -14.82 1.79 4.02
CA GLY A 82 -16.04 1.06 3.67
C GLY A 82 -17.20 1.95 3.21
N THR A 83 -16.98 3.23 3.01
CA THR A 83 -17.95 4.13 2.37
C THR A 83 -17.89 3.91 0.86
N PRO A 84 -19.01 3.69 0.17
CA PRO A 84 -19.02 3.63 -1.28
C PRO A 84 -18.48 4.93 -1.87
N VAL A 85 -17.37 4.85 -2.59
CA VAL A 85 -16.83 5.99 -3.33
C VAL A 85 -17.33 5.89 -4.76
N GLU A 86 -17.86 6.98 -5.29
CA GLU A 86 -18.30 7.03 -6.69
C GLU A 86 -17.15 6.71 -7.65
N ILE A 87 -17.44 5.95 -8.69
CA ILE A 87 -16.46 5.55 -9.70
C ILE A 87 -15.82 6.77 -10.37
N SER A 88 -16.60 7.83 -10.60
CA SER A 88 -16.13 9.11 -11.11
C SER A 88 -15.03 9.73 -10.23
N THR A 89 -15.20 9.69 -8.92
CA THR A 89 -14.21 10.17 -7.95
C THR A 89 -12.95 9.31 -7.98
N LEU A 90 -13.09 7.98 -8.03
CA LEU A 90 -11.95 7.07 -8.17
C LEU A 90 -11.17 7.37 -9.45
N GLN A 91 -11.85 7.53 -10.59
CA GLN A 91 -11.22 7.83 -11.88
C GLN A 91 -10.50 9.18 -11.84
N ARG A 92 -11.13 10.22 -11.27
CA ARG A 92 -10.54 11.55 -11.18
C ARG A 92 -9.24 11.51 -10.37
N ILE A 93 -9.25 10.92 -9.19
CA ILE A 93 -8.10 10.92 -8.29
C ILE A 93 -7.00 9.97 -8.79
N PHE A 94 -7.35 8.71 -9.07
CA PHE A 94 -6.33 7.70 -9.39
C PHE A 94 -5.88 7.72 -10.85
N VAL A 95 -6.78 8.00 -11.80
CA VAL A 95 -6.38 8.02 -13.20
C VAL A 95 -5.87 9.41 -13.57
N LEU A 96 -6.74 10.45 -13.49
CA LEU A 96 -6.34 11.78 -13.95
C LEU A 96 -5.19 12.37 -13.12
N GLY A 97 -5.22 12.22 -11.79
CA GLY A 97 -4.16 12.70 -10.92
C GLY A 97 -2.82 12.00 -11.18
N SER A 98 -2.81 10.66 -11.36
CA SER A 98 -1.58 9.93 -11.65
C SER A 98 -1.03 10.22 -13.03
N VAL A 99 -1.92 10.34 -14.04
CA VAL A 99 -1.56 10.73 -15.41
C VAL A 99 -0.89 12.10 -15.43
N TYR A 100 -1.51 13.07 -14.77
CA TYR A 100 -0.95 14.43 -14.71
C TYR A 100 0.43 14.44 -14.02
N LEU A 101 0.57 13.78 -12.87
CA LEU A 101 1.85 13.70 -12.17
C LEU A 101 2.93 13.02 -13.03
N ALA A 102 2.58 11.92 -13.71
CA ALA A 102 3.52 11.20 -14.59
C ALA A 102 3.97 12.08 -15.79
N GLN A 103 3.03 12.83 -16.40
CA GLN A 103 3.35 13.78 -17.46
C GLN A 103 4.30 14.91 -16.97
N ALA A 104 3.99 15.47 -15.81
CA ALA A 104 4.84 16.51 -15.21
C ALA A 104 6.24 15.97 -14.85
N ALA A 105 6.32 14.75 -14.31
CA ALA A 105 7.57 14.08 -13.99
C ALA A 105 8.41 13.81 -15.27
N ALA A 106 7.79 13.32 -16.33
CA ALA A 106 8.45 13.10 -17.62
C ALA A 106 8.98 14.40 -18.23
N GLN A 107 8.17 15.46 -18.21
CA GLN A 107 8.59 16.79 -18.70
C GLN A 107 9.74 17.40 -17.89
N ALA A 108 9.82 17.12 -16.59
CA ALA A 108 10.89 17.55 -15.72
C ALA A 108 12.17 16.71 -15.83
N GLY A 109 12.16 15.64 -16.64
CA GLY A 109 13.30 14.77 -16.83
C GLY A 109 13.55 13.78 -15.68
N VAL A 110 12.52 13.44 -14.91
CA VAL A 110 12.59 12.40 -13.88
C VAL A 110 12.98 11.07 -14.52
N LYS A 111 13.95 10.38 -13.92
CA LYS A 111 14.48 9.13 -14.46
C LYS A 111 13.55 7.95 -14.21
N ARG A 112 12.96 7.88 -13.00
CA ARG A 112 12.12 6.76 -12.57
C ARG A 112 10.86 7.20 -11.86
N PHE A 113 9.74 6.59 -12.24
CA PHE A 113 8.44 6.74 -11.62
C PHE A 113 8.04 5.42 -10.95
N VAL A 114 7.96 5.39 -9.63
CA VAL A 114 7.49 4.25 -8.84
C VAL A 114 6.02 4.46 -8.51
N PHE A 115 5.16 3.61 -9.06
CA PHE A 115 3.71 3.69 -8.89
C PHE A 115 3.24 2.62 -7.90
N LEU A 116 2.78 3.04 -6.72
CA LEU A 116 2.19 2.14 -5.75
C LEU A 116 0.74 1.84 -6.15
N SER A 117 0.52 0.63 -6.60
CA SER A 117 -0.76 0.08 -7.02
C SER A 117 -1.30 -0.92 -5.98
N THR A 118 -2.37 -1.60 -6.31
CA THR A 118 -3.04 -2.59 -5.45
C THR A 118 -3.11 -3.96 -6.12
N ILE A 119 -3.05 -5.01 -5.31
CA ILE A 119 -3.27 -6.39 -5.78
C ILE A 119 -4.67 -6.61 -6.39
N GLU A 120 -5.64 -5.76 -6.09
CA GLU A 120 -6.99 -5.86 -6.66
C GLU A 120 -7.01 -5.70 -8.18
N VAL A 121 -5.92 -5.22 -8.78
CA VAL A 121 -5.69 -5.21 -10.23
C VAL A 121 -5.64 -6.65 -10.77
N ASP A 122 -5.05 -7.59 -10.04
CA ASP A 122 -4.95 -9.00 -10.45
C ASP A 122 -6.24 -9.79 -10.17
N GLY A 123 -7.00 -9.33 -9.19
CA GLY A 123 -8.29 -9.90 -8.80
C GLY A 123 -8.53 -9.84 -7.30
N GLU A 124 -9.74 -10.23 -6.90
CA GLU A 124 -10.16 -10.18 -5.49
C GLU A 124 -9.87 -11.47 -4.74
N VAL A 125 -9.86 -12.59 -5.44
CA VAL A 125 -9.78 -13.93 -4.84
C VAL A 125 -8.90 -14.84 -5.67
N THR A 126 -8.06 -15.63 -5.00
CA THR A 126 -7.30 -16.72 -5.63
C THR A 126 -8.00 -18.06 -5.40
N PRO A 127 -8.11 -18.94 -6.42
CA PRO A 127 -8.55 -20.32 -6.21
C PRO A 127 -7.63 -21.07 -5.23
N PRO A 128 -8.10 -22.09 -4.54
CA PRO A 128 -7.29 -22.90 -3.64
C PRO A 128 -6.00 -23.40 -4.31
N GLY A 129 -4.87 -23.20 -3.64
CA GLY A 129 -3.53 -23.56 -4.12
C GLY A 129 -3.01 -22.74 -5.31
N LYS A 130 -3.69 -21.67 -5.70
CA LYS A 130 -3.24 -20.73 -6.74
C LYS A 130 -2.78 -19.42 -6.13
N LYS A 131 -1.86 -18.75 -6.85
CA LYS A 131 -1.32 -17.44 -6.48
C LYS A 131 -1.47 -16.46 -7.62
N PHE A 132 -1.49 -15.17 -7.29
CA PHE A 132 -1.23 -14.13 -8.29
C PHE A 132 0.26 -14.01 -8.53
N TYR A 133 0.63 -13.77 -9.79
CA TYR A 133 2.01 -13.53 -10.22
C TYR A 133 2.08 -12.16 -10.87
N ALA A 134 3.22 -11.50 -10.75
CA ALA A 134 3.43 -10.16 -11.31
C ALA A 134 3.17 -10.08 -12.83
N ASP A 135 3.43 -11.18 -13.54
CA ASP A 135 3.27 -11.28 -14.99
C ASP A 135 1.93 -11.89 -15.42
N SER A 136 1.02 -12.14 -14.46
CA SER A 136 -0.34 -12.61 -14.76
C SER A 136 -1.16 -11.54 -15.48
N VAL A 137 -2.08 -11.98 -16.34
CA VAL A 137 -3.03 -11.07 -16.97
C VAL A 137 -3.98 -10.52 -15.91
N PRO A 138 -4.03 -9.20 -15.71
CA PRO A 138 -4.92 -8.57 -14.73
C PRO A 138 -6.39 -8.88 -14.99
N ARG A 139 -7.16 -9.18 -13.92
CA ARG A 139 -8.59 -9.53 -14.02
C ARG A 139 -9.41 -8.90 -12.91
N PRO A 140 -9.37 -7.56 -12.73
CA PRO A 140 -10.13 -6.88 -11.68
C PRO A 140 -11.63 -6.96 -11.94
N LYS A 141 -12.43 -7.21 -10.92
CA LYS A 141 -13.90 -7.21 -10.98
C LYS A 141 -14.47 -5.94 -10.33
N LEU A 142 -13.86 -5.47 -9.24
CA LEU A 142 -14.30 -4.31 -8.48
C LEU A 142 -13.82 -2.99 -9.09
N ALA A 143 -14.53 -1.91 -8.74
CA ALA A 143 -14.30 -0.57 -9.27
C ALA A 143 -12.86 -0.09 -8.99
N LEU A 144 -12.35 -0.30 -7.77
CA LEU A 144 -10.99 0.12 -7.40
C LEU A 144 -9.93 -0.58 -8.27
N GLY A 145 -9.97 -1.90 -8.36
CA GLY A 145 -9.01 -2.65 -9.18
C GLY A 145 -9.06 -2.26 -10.67
N LYS A 146 -10.28 -2.06 -11.22
CA LYS A 146 -10.45 -1.57 -12.61
C LYS A 146 -9.86 -0.19 -12.82
N THR A 147 -10.08 0.72 -11.86
CA THR A 147 -9.58 2.09 -11.93
C THR A 147 -8.05 2.12 -11.81
N MET A 148 -7.48 1.35 -10.88
CA MET A 148 -6.04 1.27 -10.73
C MET A 148 -5.36 0.65 -11.95
N LEU A 149 -5.97 -0.39 -12.57
CA LEU A 149 -5.47 -0.94 -13.83
C LEU A 149 -5.50 0.10 -14.97
N ALA A 150 -6.54 0.92 -15.03
CA ALA A 150 -6.59 2.01 -16.00
C ALA A 150 -5.48 3.03 -15.76
N ALA A 151 -5.22 3.41 -14.50
CA ALA A 151 -4.11 4.29 -14.14
C ALA A 151 -2.75 3.69 -14.51
N GLU A 152 -2.50 2.40 -14.17
CA GLU A 152 -1.27 1.69 -14.57
C GLU A 152 -1.02 1.76 -16.07
N ARG A 153 -2.06 1.56 -16.88
CA ARG A 153 -1.98 1.56 -18.34
C ARG A 153 -1.64 2.94 -18.91
N GLU A 154 -2.30 3.98 -18.41
CA GLU A 154 -2.04 5.34 -18.90
C GLU A 154 -0.66 5.86 -18.46
N VAL A 155 -0.25 5.60 -17.21
CA VAL A 155 1.09 5.95 -16.72
C VAL A 155 2.17 5.20 -17.52
N ARG A 156 1.92 3.93 -17.91
CA ARG A 156 2.85 3.14 -18.74
C ARG A 156 3.04 3.76 -20.12
N LYS A 157 1.97 4.20 -20.78
CA LYS A 157 2.08 4.89 -22.08
C LYS A 157 2.97 6.14 -21.98
N ILE A 158 2.77 6.95 -20.95
CA ILE A 158 3.58 8.15 -20.71
C ILE A 158 5.06 7.78 -20.51
N ALA A 159 5.32 6.76 -19.71
CA ALA A 159 6.68 6.30 -19.43
C ALA A 159 7.39 5.80 -20.69
N GLU A 160 6.70 5.01 -21.53
CA GLU A 160 7.20 4.51 -22.81
C GLU A 160 7.52 5.65 -23.80
N GLU A 161 6.61 6.62 -23.93
CA GLU A 161 6.78 7.79 -24.83
C GLU A 161 7.92 8.70 -24.39
N SER A 162 8.09 8.89 -23.07
CA SER A 162 9.12 9.79 -22.50
C SER A 162 10.45 9.11 -22.20
N LYS A 163 10.53 7.79 -22.30
CA LYS A 163 11.66 6.95 -21.86
C LYS A 163 11.96 7.06 -20.35
N MET A 164 10.98 7.48 -19.56
CA MET A 164 11.03 7.43 -18.10
C MET A 164 10.83 6.00 -17.64
N GLU A 165 11.69 5.48 -16.77
CA GLU A 165 11.53 4.15 -16.19
C GLU A 165 10.28 4.10 -15.32
N LEU A 166 9.43 3.10 -15.51
CA LEU A 166 8.25 2.86 -14.70
C LEU A 166 8.41 1.59 -13.86
N VAL A 167 8.20 1.72 -12.56
CA VAL A 167 8.08 0.58 -11.66
C VAL A 167 6.69 0.56 -11.06
N ILE A 168 5.96 -0.54 -11.24
CA ILE A 168 4.64 -0.72 -10.65
C ILE A 168 4.77 -1.70 -9.48
N VAL A 169 4.31 -1.30 -8.29
CA VAL A 169 4.29 -2.15 -7.10
C VAL A 169 2.83 -2.38 -6.71
N ARG A 170 2.32 -3.59 -6.92
CA ARG A 170 0.99 -4.01 -6.47
C ARG A 170 1.13 -4.58 -5.08
N CYS A 171 0.51 -3.93 -4.10
CA CYS A 171 0.57 -4.37 -2.72
C CYS A 171 -0.78 -4.90 -2.23
N PRO A 172 -0.78 -5.90 -1.32
CA PRO A 172 -1.96 -6.37 -0.63
C PRO A 172 -2.33 -5.40 0.50
N MET A 173 -3.12 -5.87 1.45
CA MET A 173 -3.41 -5.10 2.66
C MET A 173 -2.12 -4.83 3.44
N VAL A 174 -1.82 -3.55 3.60
CA VAL A 174 -0.68 -3.07 4.39
C VAL A 174 -1.07 -3.02 5.87
N TYR A 175 -0.25 -3.58 6.73
CA TYR A 175 -0.49 -3.57 8.18
C TYR A 175 0.72 -3.04 8.96
N GLY A 176 0.49 -2.72 10.23
CA GLY A 176 1.52 -2.22 11.14
C GLY A 176 0.95 -1.25 12.16
N PRO A 177 1.81 -0.49 12.86
CA PRO A 177 1.39 0.45 13.89
C PRO A 177 0.37 1.48 13.37
N GLU A 178 -0.74 1.62 14.06
CA GLU A 178 -1.78 2.65 13.77
C GLU A 178 -2.32 2.64 12.33
N CYS A 179 -2.33 1.49 11.64
CA CYS A 179 -2.98 1.40 10.34
C CYS A 179 -4.50 1.69 10.48
N SER A 180 -5.09 2.29 9.44
CA SER A 180 -6.50 2.72 9.45
C SER A 180 -7.41 1.81 8.62
N ASN A 181 -7.02 0.57 8.39
CA ASN A 181 -7.75 -0.39 7.57
C ASN A 181 -8.40 -1.52 8.37
N LEU A 182 -8.90 -2.54 7.69
CA LEU A 182 -9.55 -3.70 8.30
C LEU A 182 -8.65 -4.46 9.30
N PHE A 183 -7.33 -4.47 9.09
CA PHE A 183 -6.39 -5.07 10.04
C PHE A 183 -6.49 -4.39 11.42
N ARG A 184 -6.66 -3.06 11.47
CA ARG A 184 -6.87 -2.35 12.74
C ARG A 184 -8.14 -2.80 13.45
N ALA A 185 -9.21 -3.04 12.71
CA ALA A 185 -10.44 -3.56 13.30
C ALA A 185 -10.25 -4.96 13.89
N VAL A 186 -9.54 -5.84 13.18
CA VAL A 186 -9.16 -7.18 13.69
C VAL A 186 -8.29 -7.06 14.95
N GLN A 187 -7.32 -6.16 14.93
CA GLN A 187 -6.47 -5.88 16.09
C GLN A 187 -7.27 -5.41 17.31
N LEU A 188 -8.26 -4.51 17.11
CA LEU A 188 -9.15 -4.06 18.17
C LEU A 188 -10.01 -5.19 18.72
N MET A 189 -10.52 -6.08 17.87
CA MET A 189 -11.27 -7.26 18.32
C MET A 189 -10.42 -8.13 19.25
N VAL A 190 -9.16 -8.35 18.93
CA VAL A 190 -8.21 -9.08 19.77
C VAL A 190 -7.90 -8.28 21.05
N GLN A 191 -7.67 -6.98 20.94
CA GLN A 191 -7.37 -6.09 22.08
C GLN A 191 -8.46 -6.13 23.14
N PHE A 192 -9.73 -6.14 22.71
CA PHE A 192 -10.89 -6.21 23.60
C PHE A 192 -11.31 -7.64 23.95
N CYS A 193 -10.52 -8.64 23.54
CA CYS A 193 -10.78 -10.06 23.82
C CYS A 193 -12.19 -10.51 23.41
N LEU A 194 -12.68 -10.03 22.27
CA LEU A 194 -14.03 -10.35 21.82
C LEU A 194 -14.15 -11.83 21.47
N PRO A 195 -15.19 -12.54 21.95
CA PRO A 195 -15.46 -13.90 21.53
C PRO A 195 -15.98 -13.89 20.07
N LEU A 196 -15.27 -14.54 19.16
CA LEU A 196 -15.60 -14.50 17.75
C LEU A 196 -15.88 -15.89 17.20
N PRO A 197 -16.92 -16.07 16.37
CA PRO A 197 -17.28 -17.35 15.76
C PRO A 197 -16.40 -17.68 14.54
N LEU A 198 -15.09 -17.47 14.63
CA LEU A 198 -14.13 -17.59 13.53
C LEU A 198 -13.19 -18.80 13.66
N GLY A 199 -13.45 -19.70 14.63
CA GLY A 199 -12.58 -20.88 14.85
C GLY A 199 -12.50 -21.86 13.68
N SER A 200 -13.46 -21.79 12.74
CA SER A 200 -13.48 -22.63 11.52
C SER A 200 -12.90 -21.94 10.27
N THR A 201 -12.25 -20.77 10.40
CA THR A 201 -11.71 -19.97 9.26
C THR A 201 -10.24 -20.28 8.97
N GLY A 202 -9.85 -21.53 9.01
CA GLY A 202 -8.47 -21.98 8.80
C GLY A 202 -8.10 -22.36 7.36
N ASP A 203 -9.07 -22.40 6.44
CA ASP A 203 -8.87 -22.94 5.09
C ASP A 203 -8.57 -21.84 4.04
N ASN A 204 -8.68 -20.56 4.41
CA ASN A 204 -8.30 -19.47 3.53
C ASN A 204 -6.84 -19.11 3.78
N GLU A 205 -6.19 -18.54 2.77
CA GLU A 205 -4.82 -18.03 2.84
C GLU A 205 -4.77 -16.61 2.30
N ARG A 206 -3.97 -15.78 2.95
CA ARG A 206 -3.86 -14.38 2.59
C ARG A 206 -2.44 -13.87 2.74
N SER A 207 -1.95 -13.26 1.68
CA SER A 207 -0.74 -12.47 1.74
C SER A 207 -1.06 -11.11 2.36
N LEU A 208 -0.16 -10.66 3.23
CA LEU A 208 -0.16 -9.33 3.84
C LEU A 208 1.24 -8.74 3.67
N VAL A 209 1.35 -7.43 3.79
CA VAL A 209 2.65 -6.76 3.83
C VAL A 209 2.71 -5.80 5.01
N SER A 210 3.75 -5.92 5.82
CA SER A 210 4.02 -4.94 6.88
C SER A 210 4.48 -3.62 6.28
N ILE A 211 4.17 -2.53 6.97
CA ILE A 211 4.61 -1.20 6.54
C ILE A 211 6.14 -1.11 6.43
N ASP A 212 6.86 -1.79 7.33
CA ASP A 212 8.33 -1.80 7.33
C ASP A 212 8.88 -2.51 6.08
N ASN A 213 8.34 -3.70 5.73
CA ASN A 213 8.76 -4.45 4.55
C ASN A 213 8.36 -3.74 3.25
N LEU A 214 7.16 -3.12 3.21
CA LEU A 214 6.73 -2.35 2.03
C LEU A 214 7.64 -1.15 1.78
N VAL A 215 7.98 -0.39 2.82
CA VAL A 215 8.86 0.79 2.70
C VAL A 215 10.26 0.38 2.28
N ASP A 216 10.80 -0.70 2.84
CA ASP A 216 12.09 -1.25 2.41
C ASP A 216 12.07 -1.67 0.94
N PHE A 217 10.99 -2.33 0.50
CA PHE A 217 10.82 -2.70 -0.92
C PHE A 217 10.71 -1.48 -1.83
N LEU A 218 9.90 -0.48 -1.47
CA LEU A 218 9.76 0.75 -2.26
C LEU A 218 11.10 1.48 -2.40
N ARG A 219 11.89 1.53 -1.32
CA ARG A 219 13.25 2.09 -1.36
C ARG A 219 14.15 1.26 -2.28
N CYS A 220 14.10 -0.05 -2.21
CA CYS A 220 14.88 -0.95 -3.08
C CYS A 220 14.57 -0.67 -4.55
N VAL A 221 13.31 -0.71 -4.96
CA VAL A 221 12.92 -0.51 -6.37
C VAL A 221 13.13 0.93 -6.86
N SER A 222 13.24 1.89 -5.95
CA SER A 222 13.55 3.27 -6.31
C SER A 222 14.96 3.44 -6.89
N VAL A 223 15.91 2.57 -6.53
CA VAL A 223 17.32 2.71 -6.93
C VAL A 223 17.91 1.48 -7.63
N HIS A 224 17.27 0.31 -7.53
CA HIS A 224 17.80 -0.92 -8.10
C HIS A 224 17.65 -0.91 -9.63
N GLU A 225 18.75 -1.12 -10.38
CA GLU A 225 18.78 -1.04 -11.84
C GLU A 225 17.78 -2.01 -12.51
N LYS A 226 17.73 -3.26 -12.03
CA LYS A 226 16.84 -4.29 -12.58
C LYS A 226 15.36 -4.10 -12.24
N ALA A 227 15.00 -3.05 -11.51
CA ALA A 227 13.59 -2.74 -11.23
C ALA A 227 12.94 -1.95 -12.38
N ALA A 228 13.73 -1.38 -13.29
CA ALA A 228 13.24 -0.55 -14.38
C ALA A 228 12.24 -1.28 -15.29
N ASN A 229 11.07 -0.63 -15.49
CA ASN A 229 10.00 -1.11 -16.38
C ASN A 229 9.33 -2.43 -15.96
N GLU A 230 9.43 -2.77 -14.67
CA GLU A 230 8.91 -4.01 -14.11
C GLU A 230 7.66 -3.80 -13.25
N VAL A 231 6.86 -4.86 -13.17
CA VAL A 231 5.75 -4.98 -12.21
C VAL A 231 6.16 -5.96 -11.12
N PHE A 232 5.92 -5.58 -9.88
CA PHE A 232 6.18 -6.43 -8.72
C PHE A 232 4.93 -6.58 -7.87
N LEU A 233 4.76 -7.78 -7.29
CA LEU A 233 3.91 -8.02 -6.14
C LEU A 233 4.80 -7.96 -4.89
N VAL A 234 4.26 -7.52 -3.76
CA VAL A 234 5.03 -7.40 -2.52
C VAL A 234 4.24 -7.94 -1.33
N SER A 235 4.83 -8.84 -0.57
CA SER A 235 4.24 -9.36 0.67
C SER A 235 5.34 -9.72 1.66
N ASP A 236 4.95 -10.09 2.87
CA ASP A 236 5.90 -10.57 3.89
C ASP A 236 6.43 -11.98 3.62
N GLY A 237 6.04 -12.61 2.50
CA GLY A 237 6.54 -13.90 2.06
C GLY A 237 5.97 -15.11 2.84
N GLN A 238 5.05 -14.89 3.75
CA GLN A 238 4.33 -15.91 4.49
C GLN A 238 2.82 -15.63 4.42
N ASP A 239 2.08 -16.55 3.82
CA ASP A 239 0.64 -16.47 3.73
C ASP A 239 0.00 -16.96 5.04
N LEU A 240 -1.06 -16.29 5.48
CA LEU A 240 -1.72 -16.58 6.76
C LEU A 240 -3.22 -16.82 6.55
N SER A 241 -3.76 -17.82 7.23
CA SER A 241 -5.21 -17.94 7.35
C SER A 241 -5.77 -16.89 8.32
N THR A 242 -7.06 -16.61 8.21
CA THR A 242 -7.76 -15.74 9.17
C THR A 242 -7.54 -16.21 10.60
N LEU A 243 -7.64 -17.52 10.85
CA LEU A 243 -7.38 -18.09 12.16
C LEU A 243 -5.96 -17.83 12.66
N GLN A 244 -4.97 -17.96 11.77
CA GLN A 244 -3.55 -17.67 12.10
C GLN A 244 -3.31 -16.19 12.39
N ILE A 245 -3.96 -15.27 11.64
CA ILE A 245 -3.87 -13.83 11.88
C ILE A 245 -4.34 -13.48 13.30
N PHE A 246 -5.51 -13.99 13.71
CA PHE A 246 -6.04 -13.75 15.06
C PHE A 246 -5.14 -14.34 16.15
N LYS A 247 -4.68 -15.58 15.98
CA LYS A 247 -3.79 -16.24 16.94
C LYS A 247 -2.45 -15.50 17.06
N LEU A 248 -1.90 -15.05 15.95
CA LEU A 248 -0.62 -14.33 15.93
C LEU A 248 -0.75 -12.95 16.59
N LEU A 249 -1.82 -12.21 16.29
CA LEU A 249 -2.14 -10.95 16.98
C LEU A 249 -2.29 -11.15 18.49
N ALA A 250 -3.03 -12.17 18.89
CA ALA A 250 -3.23 -12.45 20.31
C ALA A 250 -1.91 -12.78 21.03
N ARG A 251 -1.08 -13.63 20.41
CA ARG A 251 0.23 -14.01 20.94
C ARG A 251 1.16 -12.81 21.08
N THR A 252 1.30 -12.00 20.02
CA THR A 252 2.21 -10.84 20.00
C THR A 252 1.70 -9.68 20.85
N GLY A 253 0.39 -9.55 21.03
CA GLY A 253 -0.23 -8.55 21.91
C GLY A 253 -0.40 -9.01 23.36
N HIS A 254 0.01 -10.24 23.71
CA HIS A 254 -0.20 -10.84 25.03
C HIS A 254 -1.67 -10.78 25.47
N ARG A 255 -2.60 -11.15 24.56
CA ARG A 255 -4.03 -11.12 24.77
C ARG A 255 -4.65 -12.51 24.62
N PRO A 256 -5.69 -12.85 25.40
CA PRO A 256 -6.45 -14.06 25.16
C PRO A 256 -7.17 -13.99 23.80
N CYS A 257 -7.28 -15.12 23.11
CA CYS A 257 -7.96 -15.25 21.82
C CYS A 257 -9.06 -16.28 21.94
N MET A 258 -10.30 -15.82 21.94
CA MET A 258 -11.49 -16.67 22.09
C MET A 258 -12.15 -16.85 20.71
N LEU A 259 -11.73 -17.88 19.99
CA LEU A 259 -12.27 -18.23 18.67
C LEU A 259 -13.09 -19.52 18.77
N TRP A 260 -14.39 -19.40 18.58
CA TRP A 260 -15.30 -20.54 18.65
C TRP A 260 -15.49 -21.16 17.27
N PRO A 261 -15.50 -22.48 17.14
CA PRO A 261 -15.85 -23.12 15.88
C PRO A 261 -17.31 -22.83 15.55
N PHE A 262 -17.56 -22.31 14.36
CA PHE A 262 -18.90 -22.01 13.89
C PHE A 262 -19.04 -22.44 12.42
N PRO A 263 -20.18 -22.99 11.99
CA PRO A 263 -20.37 -23.44 10.61
C PRO A 263 -20.21 -22.30 9.60
N LYS A 264 -19.26 -22.42 8.67
CA LYS A 264 -18.97 -21.40 7.65
C LYS A 264 -20.19 -21.01 6.84
N LYS A 265 -21.07 -21.96 6.49
CA LYS A 265 -22.31 -21.70 5.74
C LYS A 265 -23.25 -20.71 6.45
N LEU A 266 -23.31 -20.77 7.78
CA LEU A 266 -24.12 -19.81 8.55
C LEU A 266 -23.45 -18.43 8.64
N LEU A 267 -22.11 -18.38 8.76
CA LEU A 267 -21.37 -17.13 8.73
C LEU A 267 -21.47 -16.41 7.37
N SER A 268 -21.46 -17.16 6.26
CA SER A 268 -21.63 -16.59 4.91
C SER A 268 -23.01 -15.98 4.69
N LEU A 269 -24.06 -16.60 5.25
CA LEU A 269 -25.42 -16.03 5.24
C LEU A 269 -25.49 -14.73 6.04
N PHE A 270 -24.85 -14.67 7.21
CA PHE A 270 -24.75 -13.44 8.01
C PHE A 270 -24.02 -12.32 7.28
N ASN A 271 -22.95 -12.66 6.55
CA ASN A 271 -22.18 -11.70 5.78
C ASN A 271 -22.97 -11.05 4.65
N SER A 272 -23.84 -11.83 3.96
CA SER A 272 -24.75 -11.29 2.92
C SER A 272 -25.76 -10.30 3.50
N TYR A 273 -26.15 -10.48 4.76
CA TYR A 273 -27.13 -9.63 5.46
C TYR A 273 -26.52 -8.30 5.95
N ILE A 274 -25.23 -8.32 6.36
CA ILE A 274 -24.53 -7.13 6.87
C ILE A 274 -24.10 -6.18 5.75
N GLY A 275 -24.18 -6.59 4.47
CA GLY A 275 -23.88 -5.75 3.29
C GLY A 275 -22.40 -5.32 3.17
N ARG A 276 -21.51 -5.81 4.00
CA ARG A 276 -20.09 -5.48 3.99
C ARG A 276 -19.26 -6.58 3.30
N ARG A 277 -19.32 -6.61 1.99
CA ARG A 277 -18.60 -7.56 1.15
C ARG A 277 -17.11 -7.69 1.51
N THR A 278 -16.46 -6.59 1.83
CA THR A 278 -15.04 -6.53 2.19
C THR A 278 -14.67 -7.38 3.40
N TRP A 279 -15.54 -7.48 4.40
CA TRP A 279 -15.31 -8.30 5.58
C TRP A 279 -15.39 -9.80 5.27
N GLY A 280 -16.38 -10.19 4.46
CA GLY A 280 -16.53 -11.57 4.05
C GLY A 280 -15.37 -12.07 3.19
N GLU A 281 -14.96 -11.27 2.23
CA GLU A 281 -13.78 -11.57 1.41
C GLU A 281 -12.54 -11.70 2.29
N PHE A 282 -12.36 -10.82 3.28
CA PHE A 282 -11.22 -10.89 4.19
C PHE A 282 -11.25 -12.16 5.06
N PHE A 283 -12.39 -12.54 5.62
CA PHE A 283 -12.44 -13.66 6.57
C PHE A 283 -12.50 -15.03 5.93
N PHE A 284 -13.02 -15.15 4.70
CA PHE A 284 -13.33 -16.45 4.12
C PHE A 284 -12.64 -16.74 2.81
N GLU A 285 -12.21 -15.73 2.07
CA GLU A 285 -11.62 -15.89 0.74
C GLU A 285 -10.10 -15.85 0.79
N SER A 286 -9.47 -16.58 -0.12
CA SER A 286 -8.01 -16.56 -0.28
C SER A 286 -7.56 -15.48 -1.24
N ARG A 287 -6.45 -14.83 -0.92
CA ARG A 287 -5.76 -13.88 -1.79
C ARG A 287 -4.26 -13.98 -1.55
N VAL A 288 -3.60 -14.73 -2.39
CA VAL A 288 -2.21 -15.13 -2.23
C VAL A 288 -1.37 -14.60 -3.37
N GLU A 289 -0.18 -14.08 -3.05
CA GLU A 289 0.75 -13.48 -3.97
C GLU A 289 2.07 -14.24 -4.02
N ASP A 290 2.65 -14.37 -5.21
CA ASP A 290 3.99 -14.89 -5.37
C ASP A 290 5.00 -13.75 -5.52
N ILE A 291 5.97 -13.68 -4.62
CA ILE A 291 7.03 -12.68 -4.61
C ILE A 291 8.40 -13.24 -5.06
N THR A 292 8.41 -14.40 -5.69
CA THR A 292 9.66 -15.06 -6.14
C THR A 292 10.46 -14.16 -7.09
N LYS A 293 9.76 -13.36 -7.93
CA LYS A 293 10.38 -12.38 -8.82
C LYS A 293 11.28 -11.38 -8.08
N ASN A 294 10.86 -10.93 -6.89
CA ASN A 294 11.62 -9.96 -6.10
C ASN A 294 12.97 -10.53 -5.68
N ARG A 295 13.00 -11.80 -5.27
CA ARG A 295 14.23 -12.50 -4.90
C ARG A 295 15.13 -12.73 -6.11
N LEU A 296 14.56 -13.22 -7.20
CA LEU A 296 15.33 -13.59 -8.40
C LEU A 296 15.91 -12.36 -9.11
N LEU A 297 15.12 -11.29 -9.22
CA LEU A 297 15.54 -10.13 -10.01
C LEU A 297 16.29 -9.09 -9.17
N LEU A 298 15.85 -8.85 -7.94
CA LEU A 298 16.37 -7.79 -7.07
C LEU A 298 17.22 -8.31 -5.91
N ASN A 299 17.32 -9.64 -5.75
CA ASN A 299 17.90 -10.27 -4.55
C ASN A 299 17.27 -9.73 -3.25
N TRP A 300 15.97 -9.37 -3.30
CA TRP A 300 15.23 -8.82 -2.18
C TRP A 300 14.36 -9.89 -1.51
N SER A 301 14.38 -9.90 -0.21
CA SER A 301 13.46 -10.65 0.64
C SER A 301 13.00 -9.75 1.78
N PRO A 302 11.79 -9.96 2.33
CA PRO A 302 11.30 -9.16 3.45
C PRO A 302 12.30 -9.15 4.60
N PRO A 303 12.82 -7.98 5.02
CA PRO A 303 13.84 -7.90 6.08
C PRO A 303 13.30 -8.22 7.47
N ILE A 304 11.97 -8.10 7.66
CA ILE A 304 11.31 -8.33 8.95
C ILE A 304 10.36 -9.52 8.80
N SER A 305 10.44 -10.46 9.75
CA SER A 305 9.54 -11.61 9.78
C SER A 305 8.10 -11.18 10.10
N VAL A 306 7.13 -11.98 9.66
CA VAL A 306 5.71 -11.76 9.97
C VAL A 306 5.48 -11.63 11.48
N GLU A 307 6.11 -12.48 12.28
CA GLU A 307 5.97 -12.48 13.73
C GLU A 307 6.44 -11.16 14.36
N GLU A 308 7.61 -10.68 13.94
CA GLU A 308 8.16 -9.39 14.37
C GLU A 308 7.29 -8.23 13.92
N ALA A 309 6.81 -8.23 12.68
CA ALA A 309 5.93 -7.20 12.15
C ALA A 309 4.60 -7.12 12.90
N PHE A 310 4.01 -8.28 13.24
CA PHE A 310 2.80 -8.33 14.09
C PHE A 310 3.07 -7.81 15.50
N ALA A 311 4.22 -8.13 16.10
CA ALA A 311 4.61 -7.56 17.39
C ALA A 311 4.73 -6.04 17.32
N ARG A 312 5.41 -5.52 16.29
CA ARG A 312 5.54 -4.07 16.05
C ARG A 312 4.20 -3.37 15.85
N SER A 313 3.20 -4.05 15.30
CA SER A 313 1.88 -3.45 15.05
C SER A 313 1.17 -2.96 16.32
N TRP A 314 1.57 -3.43 17.50
CA TRP A 314 1.03 -3.01 18.79
C TRP A 314 1.64 -1.71 19.34
N TYR A 315 2.77 -1.26 18.78
CA TYR A 315 3.41 -0.02 19.22
C TYR A 315 2.77 1.22 18.58
N LYS A 316 3.06 2.38 19.16
CA LYS A 316 2.71 3.65 18.52
C LYS A 316 3.68 3.93 17.38
N LYS A 317 3.15 4.42 16.26
CA LYS A 317 3.95 4.83 15.11
C LYS A 317 4.68 6.14 15.43
N GLU A 318 5.97 6.23 15.05
CA GLU A 318 6.62 7.53 14.88
C GLU A 318 5.87 8.31 13.80
N LYS A 319 5.52 9.54 14.08
CA LYS A 319 4.91 10.46 13.10
C LYS A 319 5.87 11.59 12.84
N LEU A 320 5.97 11.99 11.57
CA LEU A 320 6.51 13.32 11.28
C LEU A 320 5.69 14.33 12.09
N SER A 321 6.36 15.33 12.66
CA SER A 321 5.68 16.43 13.33
C SER A 321 4.79 17.13 12.29
N VAL A 322 3.50 16.90 12.41
CA VAL A 322 2.47 17.53 11.59
C VAL A 322 1.91 18.67 12.44
N ARG A 323 2.01 19.90 12.00
CA ARG A 323 1.27 21.00 12.63
C ARG A 323 -0.22 20.68 12.51
N LYS A 324 -0.88 20.53 13.66
CA LYS A 324 -2.35 20.55 13.70
C LYS A 324 -2.76 21.96 13.33
N GLU A 325 -3.67 22.12 12.38
CA GLU A 325 -4.42 23.35 12.24
C GLU A 325 -5.13 23.59 13.58
N GLU A 326 -4.79 24.67 14.25
CA GLU A 326 -5.65 25.26 15.26
C GLU A 326 -6.82 25.88 14.50
N GLY A 327 -7.94 25.13 14.45
CA GLY A 327 -9.20 25.55 13.86
C GLY A 327 -10.03 26.39 14.82
#